data_ab2e1ba9e36af3a8f75292c18a724756
#
_entry.id   ab2e1ba9e36af3a8f75292c18a724756
#
_cell.length_a   1.000
_cell.length_b   1.000
_cell.length_c   1.000
_cell.angle_alpha   90.00
_cell.angle_beta   90.00
_cell.angle_gamma   90.00
#
_symmetry.space_group_name_H-M   'P 1'
#
loop_
_entity.id
_entity.type
_entity.pdbx_description
1 polymer ?
#
loop_
_entity_poly.entity_id
_entity_poly.type
_entity_poly.pdbx_seq_one_letter_code
_entity_poly.pdbx_strand_id
1 'polypeptide(L)'
;MIFEHEIPSGSKLYFGESAKVKRDIEYVSSEILDNLGFEEIVTPLFSYHQHESFDDKKPLVRLNDEENNEVTLRADSTADVVRIVTKRLGRSTESKKWFYNQPTVTFPTTEQYQIGAEIIDGSFEEIARTTITLLNEIDTQPVMQIANIRIPHLLNEKYGVSLEVLKSMHVEQIMAADLPWIDQLARLHSVDDLNDLSAFPDDIKEELKKIKEATKKVEYANMVISPLFYAKMRYYDSLTFRMFENNTLLATGGIYTIDGVEAAGFALYTDECISSKMSKEEDK
;
A
#
# COMPACT_ATOMS: atom_id res chain seq x y z
N MET A 1 12.34 34.54 -13.24
CA MET A 1 10.95 34.38 -12.75
C MET A 1 11.03 34.44 -11.23
N ILE A 2 10.39 35.40 -10.60
CA ILE A 2 10.33 35.48 -9.13
C ILE A 2 9.13 34.64 -8.73
N PHE A 3 9.34 33.61 -7.93
CA PHE A 3 8.23 32.81 -7.37
C PHE A 3 7.68 33.55 -6.16
N GLU A 4 6.38 33.80 -6.13
CA GLU A 4 5.70 34.43 -4.98
C GLU A 4 5.57 33.45 -3.79
N HIS A 5 5.78 32.15 -4.04
CA HIS A 5 5.67 31.10 -3.02
C HIS A 5 7.03 30.43 -2.79
N GLU A 6 7.46 30.38 -1.54
CA GLU A 6 8.71 29.76 -1.13
C GLU A 6 8.65 28.22 -1.17
N ILE A 7 7.44 27.63 -1.18
CA ILE A 7 7.21 26.19 -1.09
C ILE A 7 6.76 25.68 -2.45
N PRO A 8 7.50 24.74 -3.06
CA PRO A 8 7.09 24.09 -4.30
C PRO A 8 5.74 23.38 -4.17
N SER A 9 4.96 23.35 -5.26
CA SER A 9 3.70 22.59 -5.29
C SER A 9 3.96 21.12 -5.03
N GLY A 10 3.22 20.51 -4.11
CA GLY A 10 3.37 19.10 -3.71
C GLY A 10 4.33 18.89 -2.52
N SER A 11 5.15 19.89 -2.16
CA SER A 11 5.91 19.84 -0.92
C SER A 11 5.03 20.10 0.29
N LYS A 12 5.41 19.58 1.45
CA LYS A 12 4.64 19.61 2.69
C LYS A 12 5.23 20.57 3.70
N LEU A 13 4.40 21.41 4.31
CA LEU A 13 4.77 22.25 5.45
C LEU A 13 3.85 21.96 6.62
N TYR A 14 4.41 21.61 7.74
CA TYR A 14 3.71 21.44 9.02
C TYR A 14 4.20 22.47 10.02
N PHE A 15 3.28 23.13 10.71
CA PHE A 15 3.60 24.12 11.74
C PHE A 15 2.53 24.15 12.83
N GLY A 16 2.86 24.67 14.02
CA GLY A 16 1.92 24.79 15.12
C GLY A 16 1.26 23.44 15.47
N GLU A 17 -0.07 23.39 15.43
CA GLU A 17 -0.84 22.21 15.80
C GLU A 17 -0.63 21.06 14.80
N SER A 18 -0.57 21.32 13.49
CA SER A 18 -0.35 20.25 12.51
C SER A 18 1.02 19.58 12.68
N ALA A 19 2.06 20.32 13.05
CA ALA A 19 3.38 19.75 13.37
C ALA A 19 3.36 18.92 14.66
N LYS A 20 2.55 19.32 15.65
CA LYS A 20 2.36 18.56 16.87
C LYS A 20 1.61 17.26 16.59
N VAL A 21 0.49 17.32 15.86
CA VAL A 21 -0.29 16.13 15.46
C VAL A 21 0.58 15.15 14.68
N LYS A 22 1.40 15.63 13.73
CA LYS A 22 2.36 14.80 12.99
C LYS A 22 3.29 14.04 13.94
N ARG A 23 3.96 14.77 14.85
CA ARG A 23 4.89 14.18 15.82
C ARG A 23 4.20 13.16 16.74
N ASP A 24 2.97 13.46 17.19
CA ASP A 24 2.22 12.58 18.08
C ASP A 24 1.83 11.27 17.35
N ILE A 25 1.41 11.34 16.08
CA ILE A 25 1.13 10.16 15.24
C ILE A 25 2.41 9.32 15.05
N GLU A 26 3.53 9.96 14.71
CA GLU A 26 4.82 9.29 14.50
C GLU A 26 5.31 8.59 15.78
N TYR A 27 5.20 9.28 16.92
CA TYR A 27 5.61 8.75 18.21
C TYR A 27 4.77 7.54 18.63
N VAL A 28 3.44 7.67 18.62
CA VAL A 28 2.52 6.59 19.02
C VAL A 28 2.68 5.38 18.12
N SER A 29 2.79 5.61 16.81
CA SER A 29 2.97 4.52 15.85
C SER A 29 4.30 3.79 16.06
N SER A 30 5.39 4.52 16.34
CA SER A 30 6.69 3.91 16.61
C SER A 30 6.67 3.08 17.89
N GLU A 31 6.05 3.56 18.97
CA GLU A 31 5.89 2.79 20.22
C GLU A 31 5.09 1.50 20.02
N ILE A 32 4.00 1.55 19.24
CA ILE A 32 3.18 0.37 18.97
C ILE A 32 3.98 -0.65 18.16
N LEU A 33 4.69 -0.21 17.12
CA LEU A 33 5.48 -1.10 16.26
C LEU A 33 6.64 -1.74 17.04
N ASP A 34 7.34 -0.98 17.88
CA ASP A 34 8.38 -1.51 18.78
C ASP A 34 7.82 -2.57 19.73
N ASN A 35 6.67 -2.29 20.36
CA ASN A 35 5.99 -3.24 21.25
C ASN A 35 5.51 -4.52 20.53
N LEU A 36 5.24 -4.45 19.23
CA LEU A 36 4.91 -5.60 18.37
C LEU A 36 6.15 -6.35 17.86
N GLY A 37 7.35 -5.91 18.26
CA GLY A 37 8.63 -6.54 17.95
C GLY A 37 9.18 -6.18 16.57
N PHE A 38 8.79 -5.03 16.01
CA PHE A 38 9.45 -4.50 14.83
C PHE A 38 10.69 -3.71 15.21
N GLU A 39 11.76 -3.83 14.41
CA GLU A 39 12.95 -3.00 14.53
C GLU A 39 12.86 -1.80 13.59
N GLU A 40 13.26 -0.62 14.07
CA GLU A 40 13.26 0.57 13.22
C GLU A 40 14.41 0.56 12.23
N ILE A 41 14.12 0.97 10.99
CA ILE A 41 15.12 1.19 9.95
C ILE A 41 14.90 2.55 9.28
N VAL A 42 15.99 3.30 9.11
CA VAL A 42 16.02 4.52 8.31
C VAL A 42 16.85 4.26 7.06
N THR A 43 16.19 4.21 5.91
CA THR A 43 16.89 3.96 4.64
C THR A 43 17.45 5.27 4.04
N PRO A 44 18.49 5.21 3.20
CA PRO A 44 18.97 6.38 2.47
C PRO A 44 17.88 7.04 1.63
N LEU A 45 17.95 8.37 1.47
CA LEU A 45 17.04 9.09 0.57
C LEU A 45 17.35 8.80 -0.90
N PHE A 46 18.60 8.48 -1.24
CA PHE A 46 19.05 8.14 -2.60
C PHE A 46 19.05 6.63 -2.80
N SER A 47 18.52 6.16 -3.92
CA SER A 47 18.43 4.74 -4.27
C SER A 47 18.82 4.49 -5.73
N TYR A 48 19.47 3.35 -5.99
CA TYR A 48 19.77 2.87 -7.34
C TYR A 48 18.63 2.01 -7.92
N HIS A 49 17.69 1.53 -7.12
CA HIS A 49 16.77 0.44 -7.49
C HIS A 49 15.29 0.81 -7.59
N GLN A 50 14.93 2.07 -7.36
CA GLN A 50 13.52 2.50 -7.36
C GLN A 50 12.79 2.20 -8.69
N HIS A 51 13.51 2.24 -9.81
CA HIS A 51 12.96 1.96 -11.13
C HIS A 51 12.39 0.54 -11.32
N GLU A 52 12.72 -0.39 -10.43
CA GLU A 52 12.23 -1.77 -10.46
C GLU A 52 10.84 -1.90 -9.82
N SER A 53 10.48 -0.96 -8.95
CA SER A 53 9.20 -0.97 -8.22
C SER A 53 8.03 -0.36 -8.99
N PHE A 54 8.31 0.40 -10.06
CA PHE A 54 7.31 1.15 -10.81
C PHE A 54 7.16 0.66 -12.26
N ASP A 55 5.91 0.51 -12.72
CA ASP A 55 5.59 0.28 -14.13
C ASP A 55 5.94 1.51 -14.99
N ASP A 56 5.54 2.71 -14.53
CA ASP A 56 5.87 3.98 -15.16
C ASP A 56 6.98 4.67 -14.37
N LYS A 57 8.08 4.97 -15.03
CA LYS A 57 9.24 5.63 -14.42
C LYS A 57 9.14 7.16 -14.38
N LYS A 58 8.05 7.75 -14.90
CA LYS A 58 7.84 9.19 -14.88
C LYS A 58 7.79 9.81 -13.47
N PRO A 59 7.25 9.11 -12.44
CA PRO A 59 7.26 9.66 -11.09
C PRO A 59 8.62 9.74 -10.41
N LEU A 60 9.68 9.18 -10.99
CA LEU A 60 11.00 9.14 -10.36
C LEU A 60 11.76 10.46 -10.53
N VAL A 61 12.23 11.04 -9.43
CA VAL A 61 13.19 12.16 -9.43
C VAL A 61 14.59 11.58 -9.61
N ARG A 62 15.22 11.87 -10.76
CA ARG A 62 16.51 11.29 -11.18
C ARG A 62 17.65 12.26 -10.99
N LEU A 63 18.78 11.74 -10.59
CA LEU A 63 20.04 12.43 -10.34
C LEU A 63 21.20 11.52 -10.80
N ASN A 64 22.41 12.03 -10.77
CA ASN A 64 23.60 11.24 -10.99
C ASN A 64 24.51 11.33 -9.75
N ASP A 65 25.19 10.22 -9.44
CA ASP A 65 26.27 10.21 -8.45
C ASP A 65 27.59 10.75 -9.03
N GLU A 66 28.66 10.73 -8.23
CA GLU A 66 29.98 11.22 -8.64
C GLU A 66 30.60 10.40 -9.78
N GLU A 67 30.20 9.15 -9.95
CA GLU A 67 30.65 8.25 -11.02
C GLU A 67 29.74 8.28 -12.25
N ASN A 68 28.75 9.20 -12.26
CA ASN A 68 27.75 9.37 -13.30
C ASN A 68 26.77 8.17 -13.44
N ASN A 69 26.56 7.37 -12.39
CA ASN A 69 25.50 6.38 -12.34
C ASN A 69 24.17 7.07 -12.03
N GLU A 70 23.08 6.59 -12.66
CA GLU A 70 21.74 7.09 -12.35
C GLU A 70 21.33 6.69 -10.92
N VAL A 71 20.92 7.66 -10.12
CA VAL A 71 20.28 7.49 -8.82
C VAL A 71 18.94 8.19 -8.81
N THR A 72 18.02 7.76 -7.96
CA THR A 72 16.73 8.39 -7.76
C THR A 72 16.53 8.78 -6.32
N LEU A 73 15.68 9.76 -6.04
CA LEU A 73 15.15 9.92 -4.69
C LEU A 73 14.21 8.75 -4.38
N ARG A 74 14.14 8.40 -3.09
CA ARG A 74 13.25 7.34 -2.58
C ARG A 74 11.78 7.68 -2.90
N ALA A 75 11.20 6.99 -3.85
CA ALA A 75 9.81 7.12 -4.26
C ALA A 75 8.92 6.03 -3.63
N ASP A 76 9.54 4.94 -3.15
CA ASP A 76 8.93 3.82 -2.44
C ASP A 76 9.90 3.32 -1.36
N SER A 77 9.41 3.10 -0.14
CA SER A 77 10.24 2.61 0.96
C SER A 77 10.30 1.09 1.02
N THR A 78 9.19 0.42 0.68
CA THR A 78 9.03 -1.04 0.81
C THR A 78 10.14 -1.81 0.12
N ALA A 79 10.37 -1.55 -1.17
CA ALA A 79 11.38 -2.29 -1.94
C ALA A 79 12.81 -2.05 -1.42
N ASP A 80 13.15 -0.82 -1.03
CA ASP A 80 14.46 -0.51 -0.47
C ASP A 80 14.66 -1.18 0.89
N VAL A 81 13.65 -1.17 1.77
CA VAL A 81 13.71 -1.86 3.07
C VAL A 81 13.98 -3.35 2.87
N VAL A 82 13.16 -4.04 2.07
CA VAL A 82 13.31 -5.49 1.85
C VAL A 82 14.70 -5.82 1.28
N ARG A 83 15.18 -5.07 0.29
CA ARG A 83 16.51 -5.29 -0.29
C ARG A 83 17.64 -5.06 0.72
N ILE A 84 17.56 -3.99 1.48
CA ILE A 84 18.59 -3.66 2.48
C ILE A 84 18.63 -4.73 3.57
N VAL A 85 17.49 -5.10 4.14
CA VAL A 85 17.45 -6.05 5.25
C VAL A 85 17.87 -7.45 4.83
N THR A 86 17.52 -7.88 3.62
CA THR A 86 17.86 -9.22 3.14
C THR A 86 19.28 -9.31 2.57
N LYS A 87 19.69 -8.35 1.73
CA LYS A 87 20.99 -8.43 1.02
C LYS A 87 22.14 -7.83 1.82
N ARG A 88 21.89 -6.76 2.59
CA ARG A 88 22.96 -6.04 3.29
C ARG A 88 23.02 -6.36 4.78
N LEU A 89 21.88 -6.40 5.47
CA LEU A 89 21.80 -6.66 6.91
C LEU A 89 21.59 -8.12 7.26
N GLY A 90 21.22 -8.99 6.33
CA GLY A 90 20.89 -10.40 6.57
C GLY A 90 22.00 -11.26 7.19
N ARG A 91 23.25 -10.72 7.31
CA ARG A 91 24.34 -11.33 8.07
C ARG A 91 24.53 -10.71 9.46
N SER A 92 23.87 -9.63 9.75
CA SER A 92 24.07 -8.82 10.97
C SER A 92 22.86 -8.87 11.91
N THR A 93 21.72 -9.29 11.43
CA THR A 93 20.49 -9.41 12.22
C THR A 93 19.69 -10.63 11.78
N GLU A 94 18.94 -11.21 12.73
CA GLU A 94 17.96 -12.26 12.49
C GLU A 94 16.52 -11.70 12.43
N SER A 95 16.35 -10.39 12.63
CA SER A 95 15.03 -9.76 12.62
C SER A 95 14.37 -9.90 11.25
N LYS A 96 13.08 -10.24 11.29
CA LYS A 96 12.21 -10.31 10.11
C LYS A 96 11.18 -9.20 10.05
N LYS A 97 11.03 -8.41 11.12
CA LYS A 97 10.04 -7.35 11.26
C LYS A 97 10.73 -6.01 11.32
N TRP A 98 10.44 -5.17 10.35
CA TRP A 98 11.04 -3.86 10.20
C TRP A 98 9.99 -2.78 10.05
N PHE A 99 10.18 -1.62 10.66
CA PHE A 99 9.34 -0.45 10.40
C PHE A 99 10.18 0.76 10.07
N TYR A 100 9.55 1.71 9.42
CA TYR A 100 10.17 2.99 9.06
C TYR A 100 9.19 4.14 9.23
N ASN A 101 9.73 5.32 9.55
CA ASN A 101 9.04 6.59 9.56
C ASN A 101 9.84 7.58 8.72
N GLN A 102 9.47 7.73 7.45
CA GLN A 102 10.27 8.50 6.49
C GLN A 102 9.44 8.95 5.29
N PRO A 103 9.79 10.11 4.66
CA PRO A 103 9.10 10.57 3.47
C PRO A 103 9.51 9.81 2.22
N THR A 104 8.60 9.73 1.26
CA THR A 104 8.88 9.43 -0.15
C THR A 104 8.78 10.70 -0.98
N VAL A 105 9.51 10.72 -2.11
CA VAL A 105 9.58 11.88 -2.99
C VAL A 105 9.35 11.43 -4.42
N THR A 106 8.36 12.04 -5.09
CA THR A 106 8.07 11.76 -6.49
C THR A 106 8.09 13.03 -7.34
N PHE A 107 8.41 12.85 -8.63
CA PHE A 107 8.40 13.96 -9.59
C PHE A 107 6.97 14.50 -9.77
N PRO A 108 6.77 15.82 -9.90
CA PRO A 108 7.83 16.84 -9.99
C PRO A 108 8.44 17.25 -8.63
N THR A 109 7.66 17.38 -7.57
CA THR A 109 8.08 17.86 -6.25
C THR A 109 7.12 17.39 -5.15
N THR A 110 6.59 16.17 -5.30
CA THR A 110 5.61 15.63 -4.34
C THR A 110 6.33 14.93 -3.20
N GLU A 111 6.10 15.40 -1.99
CA GLU A 111 6.52 14.76 -0.74
C GLU A 111 5.32 14.04 -0.12
N GLN A 112 5.56 12.84 0.40
CA GLN A 112 4.55 12.08 1.15
C GLN A 112 5.21 11.43 2.36
N TYR A 113 4.80 11.82 3.55
CA TYR A 113 5.26 11.20 4.79
C TYR A 113 4.55 9.88 5.02
N GLN A 114 5.32 8.86 5.37
CA GLN A 114 4.81 7.50 5.54
C GLN A 114 5.39 6.85 6.79
N ILE A 115 4.54 6.12 7.50
CA ILE A 115 4.93 5.12 8.47
C ILE A 115 4.60 3.77 7.85
N GLY A 116 5.58 2.89 7.72
CA GLY A 116 5.34 1.58 7.14
C GLY A 116 6.06 0.48 7.89
N ALA A 117 5.63 -0.73 7.67
CA ALA A 117 6.27 -1.91 8.23
C ALA A 117 6.27 -3.07 7.24
N GLU A 118 7.36 -3.84 7.28
CA GLU A 118 7.63 -4.96 6.40
C GLU A 118 8.00 -6.19 7.24
N ILE A 119 7.41 -7.33 6.91
CA ILE A 119 7.66 -8.62 7.56
C ILE A 119 8.14 -9.61 6.51
N ILE A 120 9.39 -10.02 6.60
CA ILE A 120 9.94 -11.06 5.72
C ILE A 120 9.28 -12.40 6.07
N ASP A 121 8.77 -13.12 5.07
CA ASP A 121 7.93 -14.32 5.21
C ASP A 121 6.66 -14.04 6.05
N GLY A 122 6.15 -12.81 6.04
CA GLY A 122 5.01 -12.37 6.83
C GLY A 122 3.66 -12.80 6.28
N SER A 123 2.62 -12.69 7.11
CA SER A 123 1.25 -13.01 6.70
C SER A 123 0.40 -11.74 6.45
N PHE A 124 -0.61 -11.88 5.59
CA PHE A 124 -1.59 -10.84 5.33
C PHE A 124 -2.32 -10.40 6.60
N GLU A 125 -2.68 -11.38 7.42
CA GLU A 125 -3.45 -11.14 8.65
C GLU A 125 -2.66 -10.30 9.66
N GLU A 126 -1.36 -10.57 9.77
CA GLU A 126 -0.51 -9.86 10.73
C GLU A 126 -0.37 -8.38 10.36
N ILE A 127 -0.05 -8.08 9.09
CA ILE A 127 0.09 -6.68 8.65
C ILE A 127 -1.25 -5.95 8.65
N ALA A 128 -2.35 -6.61 8.28
CA ALA A 128 -3.67 -6.01 8.30
C ALA A 128 -4.09 -5.64 9.74
N ARG A 129 -3.92 -6.53 10.70
CA ARG A 129 -4.19 -6.27 12.12
C ARG A 129 -3.27 -5.17 12.69
N THR A 130 -1.99 -5.18 12.35
CA THR A 130 -1.05 -4.12 12.75
C THR A 130 -1.53 -2.76 12.22
N THR A 131 -1.91 -2.67 10.95
CA THR A 131 -2.44 -1.43 10.36
C THR A 131 -3.71 -0.95 11.05
N ILE A 132 -4.65 -1.86 11.35
CA ILE A 132 -5.89 -1.56 12.09
C ILE A 132 -5.56 -1.03 13.48
N THR A 133 -4.61 -1.64 14.18
CA THR A 133 -4.18 -1.20 15.52
C THR A 133 -3.66 0.23 15.48
N LEU A 134 -2.76 0.55 14.54
CA LEU A 134 -2.23 1.90 14.38
C LEU A 134 -3.33 2.92 14.08
N LEU A 135 -4.22 2.60 13.14
CA LEU A 135 -5.30 3.51 12.75
C LEU A 135 -6.31 3.75 13.88
N ASN A 136 -6.61 2.74 14.69
CA ASN A 136 -7.46 2.89 15.86
C ASN A 136 -6.84 3.82 16.92
N GLU A 137 -5.53 3.71 17.16
CA GLU A 137 -4.83 4.57 18.14
C GLU A 137 -4.75 6.05 17.71
N ILE A 138 -4.79 6.30 16.42
CA ILE A 138 -4.87 7.69 15.91
C ILE A 138 -6.32 8.18 15.72
N ASP A 139 -7.29 7.48 16.30
CA ASP A 139 -8.72 7.84 16.30
C ASP A 139 -9.37 7.82 14.90
N THR A 140 -9.05 6.81 14.09
CA THR A 140 -9.70 6.58 12.81
C THR A 140 -10.38 5.21 12.77
N GLN A 141 -11.51 5.12 12.05
CA GLN A 141 -12.26 3.87 11.84
C GLN A 141 -12.52 3.65 10.34
N PRO A 142 -11.48 3.34 9.57
CA PRO A 142 -11.59 3.27 8.14
C PRO A 142 -12.39 2.07 7.66
N VAL A 143 -12.86 2.14 6.42
CA VAL A 143 -13.28 0.97 5.64
C VAL A 143 -12.04 0.27 5.11
N MET A 144 -11.91 -1.03 5.35
CA MET A 144 -10.89 -1.87 4.75
C MET A 144 -11.40 -2.46 3.44
N GLN A 145 -10.82 -2.06 2.32
CA GLN A 145 -11.06 -2.69 1.04
C GLN A 145 -10.02 -3.77 0.80
N ILE A 146 -10.46 -5.01 0.60
CA ILE A 146 -9.60 -6.17 0.32
C ILE A 146 -9.72 -6.57 -1.14
N ALA A 147 -8.59 -6.87 -1.77
CA ALA A 147 -8.49 -7.37 -3.13
C ALA A 147 -7.47 -8.51 -3.23
N ASN A 148 -7.48 -9.20 -4.36
CA ASN A 148 -6.44 -10.15 -4.73
C ASN A 148 -5.97 -9.83 -6.15
N ILE A 149 -4.75 -9.37 -6.28
CA ILE A 149 -4.15 -8.92 -7.55
C ILE A 149 -4.07 -10.06 -8.58
N ARG A 150 -4.07 -11.30 -8.14
CA ARG A 150 -4.07 -12.45 -9.03
C ARG A 150 -5.34 -12.51 -9.90
N ILE A 151 -6.49 -12.01 -9.43
CA ILE A 151 -7.74 -12.02 -10.20
C ILE A 151 -7.62 -11.16 -11.47
N PRO A 152 -7.27 -9.85 -11.44
CA PRO A 152 -7.08 -9.08 -12.66
C PRO A 152 -5.97 -9.65 -13.56
N HIS A 153 -4.91 -10.26 -13.02
CA HIS A 153 -3.93 -10.95 -13.84
C HIS A 153 -4.53 -12.15 -14.58
N LEU A 154 -5.33 -12.98 -13.92
CA LEU A 154 -6.04 -14.09 -14.57
C LEU A 154 -7.02 -13.60 -15.65
N LEU A 155 -7.74 -12.50 -15.38
CA LEU A 155 -8.61 -11.87 -16.37
C LEU A 155 -7.86 -11.49 -17.64
N ASN A 156 -6.64 -10.97 -17.51
CA ASN A 156 -5.80 -10.64 -18.67
C ASN A 156 -5.20 -11.88 -19.33
N GLU A 157 -4.55 -12.75 -18.57
CA GLU A 157 -3.76 -13.89 -19.06
C GLU A 157 -4.62 -14.98 -19.73
N LYS A 158 -5.81 -15.26 -19.16
CA LYS A 158 -6.66 -16.38 -19.58
C LYS A 158 -7.95 -15.96 -20.26
N TYR A 159 -8.50 -14.82 -19.87
CA TYR A 159 -9.84 -14.39 -20.30
C TYR A 159 -9.83 -13.22 -21.26
N GLY A 160 -8.63 -12.73 -21.65
CA GLY A 160 -8.44 -11.74 -22.71
C GLY A 160 -8.88 -10.32 -22.37
N VAL A 161 -9.14 -10.01 -21.08
CA VAL A 161 -9.43 -8.64 -20.66
C VAL A 161 -8.15 -7.81 -20.70
N SER A 162 -8.18 -6.67 -21.39
CA SER A 162 -6.99 -5.82 -21.54
C SER A 162 -6.46 -5.35 -20.18
N LEU A 163 -5.15 -5.46 -19.99
CA LEU A 163 -4.48 -4.97 -18.77
C LEU A 163 -4.64 -3.46 -18.60
N GLU A 164 -4.65 -2.68 -19.69
CA GLU A 164 -4.90 -1.22 -19.61
C GLU A 164 -6.30 -0.89 -19.12
N VAL A 165 -7.29 -1.67 -19.56
CA VAL A 165 -8.68 -1.55 -19.10
C VAL A 165 -8.79 -1.85 -17.61
N LEU A 166 -8.10 -2.89 -17.13
CA LEU A 166 -8.04 -3.26 -15.71
C LEU A 166 -7.32 -2.19 -14.89
N LYS A 167 -6.15 -1.71 -15.34
CA LYS A 167 -5.36 -0.64 -14.70
C LYS A 167 -6.12 0.67 -14.57
N SER A 168 -6.88 1.02 -15.58
CA SER A 168 -7.69 2.25 -15.61
C SER A 168 -9.07 2.10 -14.96
N MET A 169 -9.44 0.88 -14.53
CA MET A 169 -10.74 0.57 -13.94
C MET A 169 -11.91 1.03 -14.82
N HIS A 170 -11.78 0.86 -16.14
CA HIS A 170 -12.87 1.14 -17.07
C HIS A 170 -13.94 0.03 -16.98
N VAL A 171 -14.77 0.12 -15.95
CA VAL A 171 -15.75 -0.92 -15.60
C VAL A 171 -16.65 -1.30 -16.78
N GLU A 172 -17.11 -0.32 -17.57
CA GLU A 172 -17.94 -0.57 -18.76
C GLU A 172 -17.22 -1.46 -19.79
N GLN A 173 -15.91 -1.26 -19.98
CA GLN A 173 -15.12 -2.08 -20.91
C GLN A 173 -14.82 -3.47 -20.31
N ILE A 174 -14.66 -3.57 -19.01
CA ILE A 174 -14.54 -4.88 -18.32
C ILE A 174 -15.84 -5.67 -18.48
N MET A 175 -16.98 -5.01 -18.27
CA MET A 175 -18.31 -5.61 -18.39
C MET A 175 -18.66 -6.02 -19.84
N ALA A 176 -18.04 -5.36 -20.85
CA ALA A 176 -18.20 -5.71 -22.26
C ALA A 176 -17.44 -6.99 -22.65
N ALA A 177 -16.63 -7.56 -21.76
CA ALA A 177 -16.02 -8.87 -22.00
C ALA A 177 -17.11 -9.93 -22.07
N ASP A 178 -17.04 -10.81 -23.08
CA ASP A 178 -18.03 -11.89 -23.29
C ASP A 178 -17.78 -13.07 -22.31
N LEU A 179 -17.90 -12.75 -21.01
CA LEU A 179 -17.72 -13.70 -19.91
C LEU A 179 -19.02 -13.73 -19.07
N PRO A 180 -19.75 -14.87 -19.04
CA PRO A 180 -21.05 -14.94 -18.39
C PRO A 180 -21.07 -14.56 -16.90
N TRP A 181 -19.93 -14.62 -16.24
CA TRP A 181 -19.76 -14.37 -14.81
C TRP A 181 -19.13 -13.01 -14.47
N ILE A 182 -18.71 -12.22 -15.48
CA ILE A 182 -17.97 -10.96 -15.24
C ILE A 182 -18.84 -9.92 -14.49
N ASP A 183 -20.12 -9.83 -14.83
CA ASP A 183 -21.07 -8.95 -14.15
C ASP A 183 -21.20 -9.31 -12.66
N GLN A 184 -21.27 -10.59 -12.36
CA GLN A 184 -21.31 -11.06 -10.99
C GLN A 184 -20.01 -10.77 -10.23
N LEU A 185 -18.85 -10.96 -10.87
CA LEU A 185 -17.55 -10.63 -10.28
C LEU A 185 -17.44 -9.12 -9.96
N ALA A 186 -17.89 -8.27 -10.87
CA ALA A 186 -17.88 -6.82 -10.68
C ALA A 186 -18.82 -6.34 -9.56
N ARG A 187 -19.85 -7.11 -9.24
CA ARG A 187 -20.82 -6.80 -8.18
C ARG A 187 -20.46 -7.33 -6.80
N LEU A 188 -19.43 -8.18 -6.69
CA LEU A 188 -18.95 -8.62 -5.39
C LEU A 188 -18.37 -7.44 -4.62
N HIS A 189 -18.95 -7.09 -3.49
CA HIS A 189 -18.53 -5.97 -2.65
C HIS A 189 -18.57 -6.26 -1.15
N SER A 190 -19.36 -7.22 -0.72
CA SER A 190 -19.45 -7.63 0.69
C SER A 190 -18.77 -8.98 0.94
N VAL A 191 -18.38 -9.23 2.17
CA VAL A 191 -17.84 -10.53 2.59
C VAL A 191 -18.89 -11.64 2.41
N ASP A 192 -20.17 -11.32 2.57
CA ASP A 192 -21.27 -12.28 2.41
C ASP A 192 -21.44 -12.74 0.97
N ASP A 193 -21.12 -11.90 -0.01
CA ASP A 193 -21.17 -12.28 -1.43
C ASP A 193 -20.22 -13.44 -1.77
N LEU A 194 -19.21 -13.67 -0.95
CA LEU A 194 -18.27 -14.79 -1.09
C LEU A 194 -18.84 -16.14 -0.59
N ASN A 195 -20.08 -16.19 -0.15
CA ASN A 195 -20.70 -17.44 0.30
C ASN A 195 -21.13 -18.35 -0.85
N ASP A 196 -21.49 -17.78 -2.00
CA ASP A 196 -21.78 -18.55 -3.22
C ASP A 196 -20.83 -18.14 -4.35
N LEU A 197 -19.91 -19.04 -4.67
CA LEU A 197 -18.92 -18.86 -5.75
C LEU A 197 -19.19 -19.81 -6.91
N SER A 198 -20.35 -20.45 -6.99
CA SER A 198 -20.68 -21.50 -7.97
C SER A 198 -20.60 -21.04 -9.42
N ALA A 199 -20.87 -19.76 -9.68
CA ALA A 199 -20.88 -19.17 -11.02
C ALA A 199 -19.48 -18.94 -11.62
N PHE A 200 -18.42 -18.94 -10.80
CA PHE A 200 -17.07 -18.61 -11.26
C PHE A 200 -16.29 -19.84 -11.71
N PRO A 201 -15.35 -19.68 -12.69
CA PRO A 201 -14.39 -20.74 -13.03
C PRO A 201 -13.48 -21.04 -11.85
N ASP A 202 -12.93 -22.25 -11.83
CA ASP A 202 -12.21 -22.78 -10.65
C ASP A 202 -11.00 -21.92 -10.25
N ASP A 203 -10.26 -21.37 -11.19
CA ASP A 203 -9.12 -20.49 -10.92
C ASP A 203 -9.54 -19.16 -10.27
N ILE A 204 -10.61 -18.53 -10.73
CA ILE A 204 -11.18 -17.32 -10.11
C ILE A 204 -11.75 -17.63 -8.73
N LYS A 205 -12.45 -18.76 -8.63
CA LYS A 205 -13.03 -19.25 -7.36
C LYS A 205 -11.97 -19.48 -6.30
N GLU A 206 -10.81 -20.01 -6.68
CA GLU A 206 -9.68 -20.25 -5.78
C GLU A 206 -9.14 -18.92 -5.21
N GLU A 207 -8.99 -17.91 -6.05
CA GLU A 207 -8.51 -16.60 -5.61
C GLU A 207 -9.57 -15.84 -4.76
N LEU A 208 -10.84 -15.98 -5.06
CA LEU A 208 -11.93 -15.45 -4.21
C LEU A 208 -12.00 -16.14 -2.84
N LYS A 209 -11.71 -17.43 -2.76
CA LYS A 209 -11.61 -18.16 -1.49
C LYS A 209 -10.49 -17.62 -0.61
N LYS A 210 -9.34 -17.22 -1.19
CA LYS A 210 -8.25 -16.59 -0.44
C LYS A 210 -8.71 -15.28 0.21
N ILE A 211 -9.48 -14.44 -0.51
CA ILE A 211 -10.09 -13.23 0.07
C ILE A 211 -11.00 -13.62 1.24
N LYS A 212 -11.89 -14.61 1.04
CA LYS A 212 -12.82 -15.07 2.09
C LYS A 212 -12.10 -15.56 3.35
N GLU A 213 -11.01 -16.29 3.19
CA GLU A 213 -10.21 -16.77 4.32
C GLU A 213 -9.50 -15.64 5.04
N ALA A 214 -8.95 -14.68 4.28
CA ALA A 214 -8.31 -13.50 4.84
C ALA A 214 -9.31 -12.65 5.67
N THR A 215 -10.52 -12.41 5.15
CA THR A 215 -11.54 -11.64 5.90
C THR A 215 -11.91 -12.30 7.23
N LYS A 216 -11.99 -13.64 7.27
CA LYS A 216 -12.26 -14.38 8.51
C LYS A 216 -11.15 -14.25 9.53
N LYS A 217 -9.89 -14.30 9.07
CA LYS A 217 -8.73 -14.23 9.95
C LYS A 217 -8.47 -12.82 10.48
N VAL A 218 -8.69 -11.79 9.66
CA VAL A 218 -8.50 -10.39 10.09
C VAL A 218 -9.54 -9.95 11.11
N GLU A 219 -10.78 -10.45 11.03
CA GLU A 219 -11.89 -10.18 11.98
C GLU A 219 -12.17 -8.68 12.17
N TYR A 220 -12.21 -7.92 11.08
CA TYR A 220 -12.54 -6.51 11.10
C TYR A 220 -13.95 -6.28 10.56
N ALA A 221 -14.79 -5.54 11.28
CA ALA A 221 -16.21 -5.42 10.94
C ALA A 221 -16.47 -4.56 9.70
N ASN A 222 -15.65 -3.55 9.45
CA ASN A 222 -15.85 -2.58 8.37
C ASN A 222 -15.03 -2.95 7.13
N MET A 223 -15.39 -4.05 6.47
CA MET A 223 -14.70 -4.57 5.28
C MET A 223 -15.57 -4.55 4.04
N VAL A 224 -14.96 -4.22 2.91
CA VAL A 224 -15.51 -4.40 1.56
C VAL A 224 -14.51 -5.16 0.69
N ILE A 225 -15.00 -5.85 -0.32
CA ILE A 225 -14.14 -6.54 -1.28
C ILE A 225 -14.16 -5.85 -2.64
N SER A 226 -13.06 -5.94 -3.37
CA SER A 226 -12.93 -5.35 -4.70
C SER A 226 -12.12 -6.26 -5.63
N PRO A 227 -12.72 -7.32 -6.18
CA PRO A 227 -12.01 -8.33 -6.95
C PRO A 227 -11.34 -7.80 -8.23
N LEU A 228 -11.87 -6.71 -8.79
CA LEU A 228 -11.33 -6.08 -10.00
C LEU A 228 -10.24 -5.04 -9.73
N PHE A 229 -9.93 -4.76 -8.45
CA PHE A 229 -8.89 -3.78 -8.13
C PHE A 229 -7.53 -4.24 -8.64
N TYR A 230 -6.82 -3.33 -9.33
CA TYR A 230 -5.45 -3.51 -9.81
C TYR A 230 -4.50 -2.59 -9.04
N ALA A 231 -3.48 -3.15 -8.40
CA ALA A 231 -2.45 -2.37 -7.72
C ALA A 231 -1.45 -1.80 -8.73
N LYS A 232 -1.05 -0.53 -8.55
CA LYS A 232 -0.09 0.15 -9.43
C LYS A 232 1.36 -0.31 -9.21
N MET A 233 1.68 -0.79 -8.00
CA MET A 233 3.02 -1.26 -7.66
C MET A 233 3.23 -2.67 -8.18
N ARG A 234 4.36 -2.89 -8.85
CA ARG A 234 4.66 -4.14 -9.58
C ARG A 234 4.89 -5.36 -8.69
N TYR A 235 5.27 -5.13 -7.43
CA TYR A 235 5.65 -6.20 -6.52
C TYR A 235 4.45 -6.92 -5.88
N TYR A 236 3.25 -6.33 -5.87
CA TYR A 236 2.07 -7.04 -5.37
C TYR A 236 1.68 -8.19 -6.29
N ASP A 237 1.51 -9.37 -5.73
CA ASP A 237 1.23 -10.61 -6.48
C ASP A 237 0.06 -11.44 -5.94
N SER A 238 -0.50 -11.05 -4.79
CA SER A 238 -1.58 -11.78 -4.11
C SER A 238 -2.54 -10.80 -3.38
N LEU A 239 -2.88 -11.12 -2.13
CA LEU A 239 -3.80 -10.34 -1.31
C LEU A 239 -3.25 -8.94 -1.02
N THR A 240 -4.09 -7.93 -1.16
CA THR A 240 -3.80 -6.54 -0.85
C THR A 240 -4.98 -5.89 -0.17
N PHE A 241 -4.73 -4.84 0.59
CA PHE A 241 -5.76 -4.02 1.21
C PHE A 241 -5.49 -2.52 1.05
N ARG A 242 -6.56 -1.74 1.16
CA ARG A 242 -6.54 -0.29 1.27
C ARG A 242 -7.46 0.13 2.41
N MET A 243 -7.03 1.12 3.20
CA MET A 243 -7.81 1.68 4.30
C MET A 243 -8.30 3.08 3.93
N PHE A 244 -9.61 3.28 3.94
CA PHE A 244 -10.23 4.56 3.60
C PHE A 244 -11.06 5.10 4.75
N GLU A 245 -10.91 6.39 5.04
CA GLU A 245 -11.87 7.13 5.83
C GLU A 245 -12.52 8.19 4.94
N ASN A 246 -13.83 8.10 4.77
CA ASN A 246 -14.55 8.85 3.74
C ASN A 246 -13.91 8.59 2.34
N ASN A 247 -13.39 9.62 1.67
CA ASN A 247 -12.69 9.51 0.39
C ASN A 247 -11.16 9.56 0.52
N THR A 248 -10.63 9.58 1.75
CA THR A 248 -9.21 9.69 2.02
C THR A 248 -8.58 8.32 2.20
N LEU A 249 -7.54 8.04 1.45
CA LEU A 249 -6.76 6.80 1.55
C LEU A 249 -5.73 6.95 2.67
N LEU A 250 -5.94 6.23 3.79
CA LEU A 250 -5.06 6.33 4.97
C LEU A 250 -3.90 5.34 4.94
N ALA A 251 -4.11 4.15 4.36
CA ALA A 251 -3.05 3.15 4.27
C ALA A 251 -3.28 2.17 3.12
N THR A 252 -2.18 1.57 2.66
CA THR A 252 -2.18 0.43 1.73
C THR A 252 -1.24 -0.64 2.24
N GLY A 253 -1.54 -1.90 1.94
CA GLY A 253 -0.68 -3.01 2.28
C GLY A 253 -1.05 -4.29 1.54
N GLY A 254 -0.27 -5.35 1.75
CA GLY A 254 -0.53 -6.63 1.11
C GLY A 254 0.66 -7.56 1.17
N ILE A 255 0.53 -8.67 0.45
CA ILE A 255 1.59 -9.66 0.21
C ILE A 255 2.26 -9.34 -1.11
N TYR A 256 3.56 -9.49 -1.16
CA TYR A 256 4.36 -9.19 -2.32
C TYR A 256 5.65 -9.99 -2.35
N THR A 257 6.28 -10.02 -3.52
CA THR A 257 7.60 -10.64 -3.71
C THR A 257 8.56 -9.64 -4.32
N ILE A 258 9.72 -9.43 -3.69
CA ILE A 258 10.80 -8.57 -4.18
C ILE A 258 12.09 -9.39 -4.27
N ASP A 259 12.67 -9.49 -5.48
CA ASP A 259 13.90 -10.25 -5.75
C ASP A 259 13.85 -11.71 -5.24
N GLY A 260 12.67 -12.34 -5.30
CA GLY A 260 12.45 -13.71 -4.83
C GLY A 260 12.28 -13.84 -3.30
N VAL A 261 12.18 -12.73 -2.59
CA VAL A 261 11.88 -12.69 -1.15
C VAL A 261 10.39 -12.42 -0.97
N GLU A 262 9.68 -13.36 -0.39
CA GLU A 262 8.28 -13.16 0.00
C GLU A 262 8.21 -12.29 1.26
N ALA A 263 7.32 -11.32 1.25
CA ALA A 263 7.10 -10.42 2.36
C ALA A 263 5.64 -9.94 2.43
N ALA A 264 5.28 -9.39 3.56
CA ALA A 264 4.03 -8.71 3.78
C ALA A 264 4.29 -7.36 4.45
N GLY A 265 3.65 -6.30 3.98
CA GLY A 265 3.89 -4.96 4.52
C GLY A 265 2.77 -3.99 4.25
N PHE A 266 2.87 -2.82 4.87
CA PHE A 266 1.96 -1.71 4.67
C PHE A 266 2.69 -0.37 4.72
N ALA A 267 2.08 0.63 4.09
CA ALA A 267 2.40 2.04 4.26
C ALA A 267 1.16 2.80 4.73
N LEU A 268 1.28 3.49 5.86
CA LEU A 268 0.32 4.45 6.38
C LEU A 268 0.74 5.83 5.91
N TYR A 269 -0.20 6.58 5.33
CA TYR A 269 0.03 7.92 4.79
C TYR A 269 -0.17 8.94 5.91
N THR A 270 0.92 9.34 6.55
CA THR A 270 0.92 10.23 7.71
C THR A 270 0.23 11.56 7.41
N ASP A 271 0.45 12.10 6.21
CA ASP A 271 -0.17 13.35 5.75
C ASP A 271 -1.70 13.28 5.77
N GLU A 272 -2.25 12.17 5.31
CA GLU A 272 -3.69 11.93 5.26
C GLU A 272 -4.28 11.69 6.66
N CYS A 273 -3.53 11.01 7.52
CA CYS A 273 -3.92 10.81 8.91
C CYS A 273 -3.95 12.13 9.69
N ILE A 274 -2.98 13.04 9.45
CA ILE A 274 -2.97 14.38 10.04
C ILE A 274 -4.22 15.16 9.59
N SER A 275 -4.49 15.16 8.28
CA SER A 275 -5.65 15.86 7.71
C SER A 275 -6.96 15.34 8.28
N SER A 276 -7.13 14.02 8.38
CA SER A 276 -8.31 13.39 8.97
C SER A 276 -8.48 13.78 10.45
N LYS A 277 -7.41 13.76 11.23
CA LYS A 277 -7.46 14.09 12.67
C LYS A 277 -7.79 15.56 12.89
N MET A 278 -7.16 16.46 12.15
CA MET A 278 -7.43 17.91 12.27
C MET A 278 -8.85 18.28 11.88
N SER A 279 -9.42 17.69 10.82
CA SER A 279 -10.81 17.91 10.42
C SER A 279 -11.81 17.52 11.53
N LYS A 280 -11.56 16.44 12.26
CA LYS A 280 -12.41 16.00 13.38
C LYS A 280 -12.34 16.93 14.60
N GLU A 281 -11.23 17.64 14.77
CA GLU A 281 -11.08 18.62 15.86
C GLU A 281 -11.80 19.95 15.55
N GLU A 282 -11.89 20.33 14.26
CA GLU A 282 -12.64 21.50 13.81
C GLU A 282 -14.16 21.32 13.89
N ASP A 283 -14.65 20.07 13.82
CA ASP A 283 -16.08 19.73 13.90
C ASP A 283 -16.59 19.56 15.36
N LYS A 284 -15.73 19.66 16.37
CA LYS A 284 -16.05 19.58 17.82
C LYS A 284 -16.16 20.96 18.44
#